data_e50563c86b2914eff91de273c13bce31
#
_entry.id   e50563c86b2914eff91de273c13bce31
#
_cell.length_a   1.000
_cell.length_b   1.000
_cell.length_c   1.000
_cell.angle_alpha   90.00
_cell.angle_beta   90.00
_cell.angle_gamma   90.00
#
_symmetry.space_group_name_H-M   'P 1'
#
loop_
_entity.id
_entity.type
_entity.pdbx_description
1 polymer ?
#
loop_
_entity_poly.entity_id
_entity_poly.type
_entity_poly.pdbx_seq_one_letter_code
_entity_poly.pdbx_strand_id
1 'polypeptide(L)'
;MSDVDAVWPGGADGADDGVEGWDLPFDGGLREAYDLLNDENFAGLETHEEMLSDRVRVEAYHRGIHRHVAKGDVVVDLGTGTGLLAFMASRAGAKTVYAVEHSDFIDLAREIAEYNGFTNIE
;
A
#
# COMPACT_ATOMS: atom_id res chain seq x y z
N MET A 1 -21.49 5.25 16.97
CA MET A 1 -20.57 4.52 17.83
C MET A 1 -20.68 3.06 17.46
N SER A 2 -19.87 2.62 16.54
CA SER A 2 -19.80 1.23 16.14
C SER A 2 -18.39 0.74 16.42
N ASP A 3 -18.28 -0.07 17.48
CA ASP A 3 -17.09 -0.85 17.76
C ASP A 3 -16.91 -1.83 16.61
N VAL A 4 -16.08 -1.47 15.68
CA VAL A 4 -15.50 -2.44 14.76
C VAL A 4 -14.24 -2.98 15.43
N ASP A 5 -14.44 -3.87 16.40
CA ASP A 5 -13.42 -4.80 16.80
C ASP A 5 -13.11 -5.66 15.56
N ALA A 6 -12.14 -5.20 14.78
CA ALA A 6 -11.53 -6.04 13.78
C ALA A 6 -10.73 -7.11 14.54
N VAL A 7 -11.44 -8.12 15.02
CA VAL A 7 -10.82 -9.32 15.56
C VAL A 7 -10.20 -10.04 14.38
N TRP A 8 -8.88 -9.94 14.25
CA TRP A 8 -8.11 -10.93 13.51
C TRP A 8 -8.44 -12.30 14.10
N PRO A 9 -8.83 -13.30 13.28
CA PRO A 9 -8.97 -14.66 13.74
C PRO A 9 -7.56 -15.23 14.04
N GLY A 10 -7.05 -14.97 15.19
CA GLY A 10 -5.69 -15.29 15.62
C GLY A 10 -5.26 -14.50 16.84
N GLY A 11 -6.18 -13.74 17.45
CA GLY A 11 -5.94 -12.98 18.68
C GLY A 11 -6.03 -13.87 19.90
N ALA A 12 -4.93 -14.09 20.54
CA ALA A 12 -4.76 -14.02 21.99
C ALA A 12 -5.47 -15.04 22.88
N ASP A 13 -5.29 -16.27 22.64
CA ASP A 13 -5.27 -17.23 23.75
C ASP A 13 -4.14 -18.21 23.52
N GLY A 14 -2.95 -17.78 23.78
CA GLY A 14 -1.74 -18.56 24.10
C GLY A 14 -1.74 -20.07 23.96
N ALA A 15 -2.57 -20.60 23.12
CA ALA A 15 -2.49 -21.98 22.66
C ALA A 15 -1.45 -21.96 21.53
N ASP A 16 -0.27 -22.45 21.86
CA ASP A 16 0.66 -22.99 20.89
C ASP A 16 -0.09 -24.05 20.07
N ASP A 17 -0.65 -23.63 18.94
CA ASP A 17 -1.36 -24.49 18.01
C ASP A 17 -0.42 -25.35 17.16
N GLY A 18 0.86 -25.38 17.52
CA GLY A 18 1.85 -26.23 16.86
C GLY A 18 2.07 -25.89 15.39
N VAL A 19 1.65 -24.72 14.94
CA VAL A 19 2.09 -24.16 13.70
C VAL A 19 3.50 -23.65 13.94
N GLU A 20 4.46 -24.57 13.85
CA GLU A 20 5.86 -24.23 13.76
C GLU A 20 5.97 -23.13 12.72
N GLY A 21 6.64 -22.03 13.16
CA GLY A 21 6.74 -20.80 12.40
C GLY A 21 6.96 -21.06 10.93
N TRP A 22 6.49 -20.18 10.12
CA TRP A 22 6.65 -20.16 8.66
C TRP A 22 8.15 -20.10 8.29
N ASP A 23 8.91 -21.09 8.78
CA ASP A 23 10.25 -21.42 8.31
C ASP A 23 10.10 -22.04 6.91
N LEU A 24 9.57 -21.25 6.00
CA LEU A 24 9.85 -21.49 4.60
C LEU A 24 11.36 -21.34 4.47
N PRO A 25 12.07 -22.37 4.01
CA PRO A 25 13.47 -22.23 3.67
C PRO A 25 13.57 -21.32 2.45
N PHE A 26 13.39 -20.02 2.65
CA PHE A 26 13.85 -19.04 1.71
C PHE A 26 15.37 -19.05 1.81
N ASP A 27 16.01 -19.90 1.01
CA ASP A 27 17.38 -19.64 0.70
C ASP A 27 17.43 -18.27 0.01
N GLY A 28 18.46 -17.48 0.30
CA GLY A 28 18.56 -16.12 -0.20
C GLY A 28 18.36 -15.99 -1.71
N GLY A 29 18.60 -17.04 -2.49
CA GLY A 29 18.45 -17.04 -3.93
C GLY A 29 17.02 -16.94 -4.44
N LEU A 30 16.04 -17.54 -3.77
CA LEU A 30 14.62 -17.40 -4.14
C LEU A 30 14.10 -15.98 -3.84
N ARG A 31 14.57 -15.40 -2.75
CA ARG A 31 14.21 -14.02 -2.40
C ARG A 31 14.79 -13.02 -3.39
N GLU A 32 16.06 -13.16 -3.72
CA GLU A 32 16.72 -12.32 -4.73
C GLU A 32 16.07 -12.46 -6.10
N ALA A 33 15.70 -13.68 -6.50
CA ALA A 33 15.00 -13.91 -7.77
C ALA A 33 13.58 -13.31 -7.76
N TYR A 34 12.88 -13.39 -6.63
CA TYR A 34 11.55 -12.80 -6.47
C TYR A 34 11.62 -11.26 -6.48
N ASP A 35 12.60 -10.69 -5.79
CA ASP A 35 12.82 -9.25 -5.76
C ASP A 35 13.19 -8.71 -7.15
N LEU A 36 14.08 -9.42 -7.88
CA LEU A 36 14.41 -9.07 -9.27
C LEU A 36 13.21 -9.15 -10.21
N LEU A 37 12.38 -10.20 -10.10
CA LEU A 37 11.18 -10.34 -10.91
C LEU A 37 10.13 -9.26 -10.57
N ASN A 38 10.02 -8.88 -9.32
CA ASN A 38 9.16 -7.78 -8.92
C ASN A 38 9.70 -6.43 -9.41
N ASP A 39 10.99 -6.18 -9.28
CA ASP A 39 11.61 -4.96 -9.78
C ASP A 39 11.45 -4.83 -11.30
N GLU A 40 11.67 -5.89 -12.06
CA GLU A 40 11.47 -5.88 -13.50
C GLU A 40 10.01 -5.70 -13.90
N ASN A 41 9.05 -6.30 -13.18
CA ASN A 41 7.64 -6.25 -13.53
C ASN A 41 6.93 -4.99 -13.03
N PHE A 42 7.35 -4.42 -11.89
CA PHE A 42 6.67 -3.29 -11.26
C PHE A 42 7.46 -1.99 -11.29
N ALA A 43 8.75 -2.02 -11.62
CA ALA A 43 9.58 -0.83 -11.76
C ALA A 43 9.45 -0.15 -13.14
N GLY A 44 8.75 -0.77 -14.08
CA GLY A 44 8.55 -0.21 -15.41
C GLY A 44 7.44 0.83 -15.47
N LEU A 45 7.70 1.96 -16.12
CA LEU A 45 6.69 3.01 -16.34
C LEU A 45 5.44 2.48 -17.07
N GLU A 46 5.64 1.56 -18.02
CA GLU A 46 4.56 0.95 -18.80
C GLU A 46 3.57 0.19 -17.91
N THR A 47 4.06 -0.58 -16.93
CA THR A 47 3.21 -1.30 -15.99
C THR A 47 2.38 -0.35 -15.13
N HIS A 48 2.98 0.75 -14.67
CA HIS A 48 2.25 1.77 -13.92
C HIS A 48 1.20 2.48 -14.78
N GLU A 49 1.51 2.77 -16.05
CA GLU A 49 0.56 3.36 -17.00
C GLU A 49 -0.63 2.43 -17.25
N GLU A 50 -0.39 1.13 -17.43
CA GLU A 50 -1.44 0.12 -17.58
C GLU A 50 -2.34 0.06 -16.35
N MET A 51 -1.76 0.01 -15.15
CA MET A 51 -2.52 0.00 -13.90
C MET A 51 -3.35 1.27 -13.69
N LEU A 52 -2.81 2.43 -14.06
CA LEU A 52 -3.51 3.72 -13.94
C LEU A 52 -4.62 3.87 -14.99
N SER A 53 -4.48 3.23 -16.15
CA SER A 53 -5.45 3.25 -17.23
C SER A 53 -6.63 2.30 -17.00
N ASP A 54 -6.49 1.35 -16.09
CA ASP A 54 -7.57 0.43 -15.70
C ASP A 54 -8.60 1.15 -14.81
N ARG A 55 -9.58 1.74 -15.47
CA ARG A 55 -10.64 2.51 -14.80
C ARG A 55 -11.41 1.70 -13.77
N VAL A 56 -11.69 0.44 -14.05
CA VAL A 56 -12.46 -0.43 -13.13
C VAL A 56 -11.67 -0.61 -11.82
N ARG A 57 -10.38 -0.87 -11.94
CA ARG A 57 -9.47 -1.00 -10.81
C ARG A 57 -9.37 0.30 -10.02
N VAL A 58 -9.09 1.41 -10.70
CA VAL A 58 -8.93 2.72 -10.07
C VAL A 58 -10.20 3.16 -9.35
N GLU A 59 -11.36 3.01 -9.97
CA GLU A 59 -12.66 3.33 -9.36
C GLU A 59 -12.99 2.44 -8.16
N ALA A 60 -12.62 1.15 -8.21
CA ALA A 60 -12.80 0.24 -7.08
C ALA A 60 -11.97 0.67 -5.87
N TYR A 61 -10.70 1.00 -6.06
CA TYR A 61 -9.85 1.54 -5.01
C TYR A 61 -10.37 2.87 -4.48
N HIS A 62 -10.76 3.77 -5.37
CA HIS A 62 -11.33 5.06 -4.98
C HIS A 62 -12.55 4.90 -4.06
N ARG A 63 -13.51 4.05 -4.45
CA ARG A 63 -14.68 3.77 -3.62
C ARG A 63 -14.32 3.11 -2.29
N GLY A 64 -13.39 2.15 -2.31
CA GLY A 64 -12.95 1.46 -1.11
C GLY A 64 -12.28 2.40 -0.12
N ILE A 65 -11.34 3.21 -0.59
CA ILE A 65 -10.63 4.17 0.26
C ILE A 65 -11.60 5.21 0.85
N HIS A 66 -12.47 5.80 0.04
CA HIS A 66 -13.43 6.79 0.53
C HIS A 66 -14.46 6.21 1.51
N ARG A 67 -14.71 4.91 1.43
CA ARG A 67 -15.63 4.24 2.36
C ARG A 67 -14.98 3.92 3.71
N HIS A 68 -13.67 3.67 3.72
CA HIS A 68 -12.99 3.14 4.90
C HIS A 68 -12.06 4.14 5.58
N VAL A 69 -11.54 5.13 4.85
CA VAL A 69 -10.72 6.19 5.45
C VAL A 69 -11.61 7.27 6.03
N ALA A 70 -11.51 7.46 7.33
CA ALA A 70 -12.21 8.51 8.05
C ALA A 70 -11.32 9.77 8.22
N LYS A 71 -11.99 10.89 8.47
CA LYS A 71 -11.28 12.15 8.76
C LYS A 71 -10.42 11.99 10.01
N GLY A 72 -9.14 12.27 9.86
CA GLY A 72 -8.16 12.22 10.96
C GLY A 72 -7.41 10.91 11.07
N ASP A 73 -7.70 9.93 10.23
CA ASP A 73 -6.97 8.66 10.19
C ASP A 73 -5.51 8.86 9.79
N VAL A 74 -4.68 7.94 10.26
CA VAL A 74 -3.31 7.75 9.78
C VAL A 74 -3.30 6.52 8.88
N VAL A 75 -2.84 6.70 7.66
CA VAL A 75 -2.87 5.68 6.62
C VAL A 75 -1.46 5.33 6.19
N VAL A 76 -1.20 4.06 5.92
CA VAL A 76 0.03 3.59 5.27
C VAL A 76 -0.32 3.02 3.91
N ASP A 77 0.31 3.53 2.86
CA ASP A 77 0.26 2.98 1.51
C ASP A 77 1.59 2.30 1.21
N LEU A 78 1.58 0.97 1.31
CA LEU A 78 2.77 0.15 1.13
C LEU A 78 2.91 -0.26 -0.34
N GLY A 79 4.02 0.14 -0.96
CA GLY A 79 4.21 0.00 -2.41
C GLY A 79 3.43 1.08 -3.17
N THR A 80 3.59 2.34 -2.77
CA THR A 80 2.77 3.45 -3.30
C THR A 80 2.96 3.69 -4.80
N GLY A 81 4.07 3.25 -5.39
CA GLY A 81 4.38 3.47 -6.80
C GLY A 81 4.36 4.95 -7.17
N THR A 82 3.44 5.34 -8.05
CA THR A 82 3.25 6.75 -8.44
C THR A 82 2.47 7.59 -7.41
N GLY A 83 2.00 6.97 -6.33
CA GLY A 83 1.33 7.66 -5.22
C GLY A 83 -0.19 7.74 -5.31
N LEU A 84 -0.83 7.12 -6.30
CA LEU A 84 -2.27 7.29 -6.55
C LEU A 84 -3.13 6.96 -5.33
N LEU A 85 -2.89 5.83 -4.67
CA LEU A 85 -3.70 5.41 -3.51
C LEU A 85 -3.46 6.31 -2.30
N ALA A 86 -2.21 6.75 -2.10
CA ALA A 86 -1.87 7.74 -1.09
C ALA A 86 -2.61 9.07 -1.32
N PHE A 87 -2.70 9.54 -2.57
CA PHE A 87 -3.44 10.75 -2.92
C PHE A 87 -4.94 10.59 -2.65
N MET A 88 -5.51 9.43 -2.97
CA MET A 88 -6.91 9.11 -2.66
C MET A 88 -7.17 9.12 -1.15
N ALA A 89 -6.28 8.51 -0.35
CA ALA A 89 -6.40 8.49 1.10
C ALA A 89 -6.30 9.90 1.71
N SER A 90 -5.37 10.72 1.22
CA SER A 90 -5.26 12.12 1.62
C SER A 90 -6.56 12.89 1.34
N ARG A 91 -7.13 12.74 0.15
CA ARG A 91 -8.38 13.40 -0.23
C ARG A 91 -9.61 12.86 0.50
N ALA A 92 -9.58 11.61 0.93
CA ALA A 92 -10.63 11.02 1.75
C ALA A 92 -10.68 11.60 3.19
N GLY A 93 -9.63 12.31 3.60
CA GLY A 93 -9.59 13.01 4.88
C GLY A 93 -8.57 12.48 5.87
N ALA A 94 -7.65 11.62 5.45
CA ALA A 94 -6.55 11.18 6.30
C ALA A 94 -5.80 12.39 6.88
N LYS A 95 -5.40 12.29 8.14
CA LYS A 95 -4.55 13.29 8.79
C LYS A 95 -3.13 13.22 8.25
N THR A 96 -2.60 12.01 8.13
CA THR A 96 -1.27 11.73 7.59
C THR A 96 -1.33 10.46 6.77
N VAL A 97 -0.65 10.46 5.63
CA VAL A 97 -0.46 9.28 4.79
C VAL A 97 1.04 9.01 4.66
N TYR A 98 1.46 7.83 5.11
CA TYR A 98 2.82 7.35 4.89
C TYR A 98 2.86 6.55 3.59
N ALA A 99 3.45 7.14 2.56
CA ALA A 99 3.62 6.52 1.26
C ALA A 99 4.99 5.84 1.18
N VAL A 100 5.00 4.52 1.17
CA VAL A 100 6.24 3.73 1.22
C VAL A 100 6.50 3.10 -0.13
N GLU A 101 7.68 3.35 -0.68
CA GLU A 101 8.13 2.78 -1.95
C GLU A 101 9.64 2.56 -1.89
N HIS A 102 10.12 1.42 -2.40
CA HIS A 102 11.55 1.11 -2.42
C HIS A 102 12.22 1.44 -3.76
N SER A 103 11.44 1.63 -4.82
CA SER A 103 11.93 1.98 -6.14
C SER A 103 12.07 3.49 -6.33
N ASP A 104 12.71 3.90 -7.41
CA ASP A 104 12.89 5.31 -7.79
C ASP A 104 11.56 6.02 -8.08
N PHE A 105 10.44 5.29 -8.17
CA PHE A 105 9.11 5.88 -8.29
C PHE A 105 8.73 6.76 -7.11
N ILE A 106 9.39 6.61 -5.95
CA ILE A 106 9.13 7.48 -4.79
C ILE A 106 9.43 8.95 -5.12
N ASP A 107 10.44 9.22 -5.92
CA ASP A 107 10.77 10.58 -6.31
C ASP A 107 9.69 11.18 -7.23
N LEU A 108 9.19 10.39 -8.18
CA LEU A 108 8.07 10.79 -9.02
C LEU A 108 6.79 11.02 -8.19
N ALA A 109 6.49 10.12 -7.26
CA ALA A 109 5.34 10.27 -6.37
C ALA A 109 5.42 11.57 -5.55
N ARG A 110 6.62 11.91 -5.06
CA ARG A 110 6.88 13.14 -4.32
C ARG A 110 6.64 14.38 -5.19
N GLU A 111 7.19 14.40 -6.41
CA GLU A 111 6.97 15.50 -7.36
C GLU A 111 5.48 15.68 -7.68
N ILE A 112 4.76 14.59 -7.91
CA ILE A 112 3.30 14.64 -8.17
C ILE A 112 2.56 15.17 -6.94
N ALA A 113 2.92 14.74 -5.74
CA ALA A 113 2.31 15.21 -4.51
C ALA A 113 2.51 16.72 -4.32
N GLU A 114 3.73 17.21 -4.50
CA GLU A 114 4.07 18.62 -4.40
C GLU A 114 3.33 19.45 -5.45
N TYR A 115 3.32 19.00 -6.70
CA TYR A 115 2.62 19.68 -7.80
C TYR A 115 1.12 19.82 -7.56
N ASN A 116 0.51 18.83 -6.92
CA ASN A 116 -0.91 18.81 -6.60
C ASN A 116 -1.25 19.40 -5.22
N GLY A 117 -0.28 19.91 -4.49
CA GLY A 117 -0.48 20.60 -3.22
C GLY A 117 -0.83 19.69 -2.04
N PHE A 118 -0.43 18.42 -2.08
CA PHE A 118 -0.57 17.54 -0.93
C PHE A 118 0.47 17.88 0.14
N THR A 119 0.02 18.14 1.36
CA THR A 119 0.89 18.56 2.48
C THR A 119 0.92 17.56 3.62
N ASN A 120 0.16 16.50 3.53
CA ASN A 120 -0.02 15.47 4.57
C ASN A 120 0.42 14.07 4.13
N ILE A 121 1.23 13.99 3.06
CA ILE A 121 1.83 12.73 2.59
C ILE A 121 3.33 12.79 2.90
N GLU A 122 3.83 11.73 3.58
CA GLU A 122 5.21 11.55 4.01
C GLU A 122 5.82 10.30 3.38
#